data_f57077355775a2a77c3421b7acf4716f
#
_entry.id   f57077355775a2a77c3421b7acf4716f
#
_cell.length_a   1.000
_cell.length_b   1.000
_cell.length_c   1.000
_cell.angle_alpha   90.00
_cell.angle_beta   90.00
_cell.angle_gamma   90.00
#
_symmetry.space_group_name_H-M   'P 1'
#
loop_
_entity.id
_entity.type
_entity.pdbx_description
1 polymer ?
#
loop_
_entity_poly.entity_id
_entity_poly.type
_entity_poly.pdbx_seq_one_letter_code
_entity_poly.pdbx_strand_id
1 'polypeptide(L)'
;NGIRYALQSTPIQMEGALRHVVTIEKSRLSIPLEKYGIAYSDRQQAVDTFFDSFYGITQSFSTANLTLEQYLQSNRPLVVYGDPGPAKPQMVQMLYAKGPLSNAPLIKIDCAMLMHPGWKYLMASDRSPLMGDGCTLMMSHVEALTDEQFSELFSTIMALHTQERNRLFFVASSSSSGTMHPHYARLVDMLNCLMLQMPPLRSHLQDIPRLSGLYISTLNMRNARAVIGFEPEANLCMTEYSWPGNYDQFCRVLDELVLHTTTPYISVETVRDQLKRE
;
A
#
# COMPACT_ATOMS: atom_id res chain seq x y z
N ASN A 1 9.23 22.20 13.10
CA ASN A 1 10.18 21.54 14.01
C ASN A 1 9.38 20.84 15.12
N GLY A 2 8.86 19.64 14.84
CA GLY A 2 8.16 18.81 15.83
C GLY A 2 9.17 18.08 16.72
N ILE A 3 9.23 18.42 17.98
CA ILE A 3 9.99 17.66 18.98
C ILE A 3 9.07 16.51 19.42
N ARG A 4 9.48 15.26 19.21
CA ARG A 4 8.76 14.09 19.71
C ARG A 4 9.30 13.71 21.10
N TYR A 5 8.37 13.36 21.99
CA TYR A 5 8.68 12.84 23.33
C TYR A 5 8.20 11.40 23.42
N ALA A 6 9.02 10.52 23.99
CA ALA A 6 8.59 9.18 24.40
C ALA A 6 7.99 9.30 25.80
N LEU A 7 6.78 8.77 25.97
CA LEU A 7 6.09 8.71 27.25
C LEU A 7 6.14 7.26 27.73
N GLN A 8 6.79 7.05 28.86
CA GLN A 8 6.79 5.76 29.55
C GLN A 8 6.04 5.90 30.87
N SER A 9 4.99 5.10 31.05
CA SER A 9 4.21 5.10 32.29
C SER A 9 4.55 3.85 33.09
N THR A 10 5.11 4.03 34.30
CA THR A 10 5.44 2.93 35.22
C THR A 10 4.52 3.03 36.44
N PRO A 11 3.72 2.00 36.73
CA PRO A 11 2.91 1.99 37.94
C PRO A 11 3.82 1.81 39.19
N ILE A 12 3.61 2.64 40.18
CA ILE A 12 4.27 2.54 41.47
C ILE A 12 3.24 2.55 42.60
N GLN A 13 3.47 1.79 43.64
CA GLN A 13 2.63 1.76 44.83
C GLN A 13 3.22 2.71 45.89
N MET A 14 2.47 3.78 46.20
CA MET A 14 2.85 4.73 47.22
C MET A 14 1.71 4.91 48.23
N GLU A 15 1.99 4.75 49.49
CA GLU A 15 1.02 4.97 50.59
C GLU A 15 -0.31 4.22 50.40
N GLY A 16 -0.27 3.00 49.85
CA GLY A 16 -1.46 2.16 49.64
C GLY A 16 -2.27 2.50 48.37
N ALA A 17 -1.87 3.48 47.62
CA ALA A 17 -2.50 3.85 46.34
C ALA A 17 -1.59 3.56 45.15
N LEU A 18 -2.18 3.05 44.05
CA LEU A 18 -1.49 2.87 42.78
C LEU A 18 -1.35 4.24 42.11
N ARG A 19 -0.11 4.67 41.88
CA ARG A 19 0.20 5.91 41.14
C ARG A 19 1.04 5.56 39.92
N HIS A 20 0.96 6.39 38.90
CA HIS A 20 1.76 6.24 37.68
C HIS A 20 2.84 7.32 37.63
N VAL A 21 4.09 6.92 37.54
CA VAL A 21 5.17 7.82 37.16
C VAL A 21 5.25 7.86 35.65
N VAL A 22 5.03 9.03 35.08
CA VAL A 22 5.18 9.27 33.65
C VAL A 22 6.55 9.88 33.43
N THR A 23 7.44 9.10 32.82
CA THR A 23 8.74 9.60 32.37
C THR A 23 8.59 10.15 30.97
N ILE A 24 8.98 11.42 30.79
CA ILE A 24 8.97 12.07 29.48
C ILE A 24 10.42 12.18 29.03
N GLU A 25 10.81 11.36 28.05
CA GLU A 25 12.13 11.46 27.45
C GLU A 25 12.06 12.20 26.12
N LYS A 26 12.93 13.18 25.93
CA LYS A 26 13.13 13.78 24.62
C LYS A 26 13.74 12.74 23.71
N SER A 27 12.98 12.31 22.68
CA SER A 27 13.48 11.36 21.71
C SER A 27 14.76 11.90 21.06
N ARG A 28 15.92 11.36 21.45
CA ARG A 28 17.23 11.79 20.92
C ARG A 28 17.48 11.39 19.47
N LEU A 29 16.55 10.66 18.84
CA LEU A 29 16.68 10.18 17.46
C LEU A 29 15.33 10.25 16.76
N SER A 30 14.95 11.42 16.30
CA SER A 30 14.09 11.46 15.12
C SER A 30 14.98 11.33 13.89
N ILE A 31 15.56 10.16 13.65
CA ILE A 31 15.90 9.83 12.28
C ILE A 31 14.54 9.88 11.57
N PRO A 32 14.37 10.71 10.55
CA PRO A 32 13.13 10.69 9.77
C PRO A 32 13.11 9.36 8.99
N LEU A 33 12.62 8.30 9.66
CA LEU A 33 12.62 6.93 9.14
C LEU A 33 11.97 6.84 7.75
N GLU A 34 10.99 7.70 7.49
CA GLU A 34 10.34 7.84 6.19
C GLU A 34 11.33 8.15 5.05
N LYS A 35 12.37 8.96 5.32
CA LYS A 35 13.44 9.24 4.33
C LYS A 35 14.31 8.03 4.05
N TYR A 36 14.26 7.03 4.90
CA TYR A 36 15.04 5.80 4.80
C TYR A 36 14.14 4.58 4.58
N GLY A 37 12.95 4.79 4.00
CA GLY A 37 12.08 3.72 3.55
C GLY A 37 11.22 3.06 4.63
N ILE A 38 11.12 3.62 5.85
CA ILE A 38 10.30 3.04 6.92
C ILE A 38 9.27 4.07 7.38
N ALA A 39 7.99 3.82 7.10
CA ALA A 39 6.88 4.68 7.47
C ALA A 39 5.86 3.96 8.34
N TYR A 40 5.31 4.67 9.32
CA TYR A 40 4.26 4.18 10.21
C TYR A 40 2.94 4.84 9.82
N SER A 41 1.89 4.05 9.70
CA SER A 41 0.53 4.54 9.40
C SER A 41 -0.45 3.89 10.37
N ASP A 42 -1.46 4.65 10.77
CA ASP A 42 -2.63 4.11 11.44
C ASP A 42 -3.73 3.73 10.42
N ARG A 43 -4.83 3.18 10.94
CA ARG A 43 -5.96 2.78 10.10
C ARG A 43 -6.54 3.95 9.32
N GLN A 44 -6.65 5.14 9.91
CA GLN A 44 -7.26 6.30 9.27
C GLN A 44 -6.40 6.80 8.10
N GLN A 45 -5.07 6.75 8.26
CA GLN A 45 -4.11 7.11 7.21
C GLN A 45 -4.00 6.04 6.12
N ALA A 46 -4.31 4.79 6.44
CA ALA A 46 -4.22 3.68 5.50
C ALA A 46 -5.45 3.59 4.58
N VAL A 47 -6.62 4.08 5.00
CA VAL A 47 -7.85 4.01 4.21
C VAL A 47 -7.83 5.07 3.12
N ASP A 48 -7.74 4.62 1.88
CA ASP A 48 -8.04 5.45 0.72
C ASP A 48 -9.45 5.12 0.23
N THR A 49 -10.37 6.06 0.44
CA THR A 49 -11.80 5.88 0.11
C THR A 49 -12.05 5.59 -1.36
N PHE A 50 -11.21 6.05 -2.26
CA PHE A 50 -11.31 5.74 -3.68
C PHE A 50 -11.05 4.25 -3.93
N PHE A 51 -9.92 3.75 -3.45
CA PHE A 51 -9.56 2.35 -3.67
C PHE A 51 -10.46 1.37 -2.93
N ASP A 52 -10.99 1.73 -1.76
CA ASP A 52 -11.98 0.90 -1.05
C ASP A 52 -13.27 0.76 -1.87
N SER A 53 -13.75 1.84 -2.45
CA SER A 53 -14.91 1.84 -3.35
C SER A 53 -14.61 1.12 -4.67
N PHE A 54 -13.41 1.29 -5.22
CA PHE A 54 -12.92 0.65 -6.41
C PHE A 54 -12.98 -0.88 -6.31
N TYR A 55 -12.40 -1.46 -5.25
CA TYR A 55 -12.40 -2.91 -5.05
C TYR A 55 -13.78 -3.50 -4.78
N GLY A 56 -14.72 -2.71 -4.26
CA GLY A 56 -16.11 -3.14 -4.05
C GLY A 56 -16.96 -3.16 -5.32
N ILE A 57 -16.50 -2.54 -6.41
CA ILE A 57 -17.33 -2.28 -7.59
C ILE A 57 -16.95 -3.15 -8.79
N THR A 58 -15.66 -3.47 -8.97
CA THR A 58 -15.20 -4.18 -10.17
C THR A 58 -15.60 -5.65 -10.14
N GLN A 59 -16.15 -6.17 -11.23
CA GLN A 59 -16.54 -7.59 -11.33
C GLN A 59 -15.33 -8.52 -11.20
N SER A 60 -14.18 -8.12 -11.68
CA SER A 60 -12.94 -8.87 -11.55
C SER A 60 -12.52 -9.06 -10.09
N PHE A 61 -12.86 -8.10 -9.23
CA PHE A 61 -12.63 -8.17 -7.80
C PHE A 61 -13.76 -8.86 -7.03
N SER A 62 -14.97 -8.97 -7.58
CA SER A 62 -16.05 -9.72 -6.93
C SER A 62 -15.74 -11.22 -6.85
N THR A 63 -15.05 -11.77 -7.84
CA THR A 63 -14.53 -13.14 -7.79
C THR A 63 -13.36 -13.25 -6.81
N ALA A 64 -12.53 -12.20 -6.71
CA ALA A 64 -11.46 -12.11 -5.72
C ALA A 64 -11.98 -11.83 -4.30
N ASN A 65 -13.18 -11.27 -4.11
CA ASN A 65 -13.72 -10.98 -2.78
C ASN A 65 -13.99 -12.22 -1.93
N LEU A 66 -14.40 -13.33 -2.53
CA LEU A 66 -14.51 -14.60 -1.83
C LEU A 66 -13.13 -15.08 -1.33
N THR A 67 -12.09 -14.84 -2.12
CA THR A 67 -10.71 -15.14 -1.78
C THR A 67 -10.13 -14.12 -0.79
N LEU A 68 -10.56 -12.85 -0.86
CA LEU A 68 -10.13 -11.80 0.07
C LEU A 68 -10.56 -12.07 1.51
N GLU A 69 -11.77 -12.61 1.75
CA GLU A 69 -12.20 -13.00 3.09
C GLU A 69 -11.31 -14.12 3.67
N GLN A 70 -10.90 -15.07 2.84
CA GLN A 70 -9.96 -16.12 3.26
C GLN A 70 -8.59 -15.51 3.61
N TYR A 71 -8.10 -14.53 2.83
CA TYR A 71 -6.85 -13.83 3.14
C TYR A 71 -6.97 -12.96 4.39
N LEU A 72 -8.13 -12.35 4.66
CA LEU A 72 -8.37 -11.56 5.86
C LEU A 72 -8.27 -12.40 7.14
N GLN A 73 -8.71 -13.65 7.10
CA GLN A 73 -8.71 -14.55 8.24
C GLN A 73 -7.39 -15.32 8.41
N SER A 74 -6.54 -15.35 7.39
CA SER A 74 -5.28 -16.08 7.43
C SER A 74 -4.18 -15.27 8.10
N ASN A 75 -3.42 -15.90 8.99
CA ASN A 75 -2.19 -15.34 9.56
C ASN A 75 -0.95 -15.61 8.71
N ARG A 76 -1.09 -16.36 7.60
CA ARG A 76 0.04 -16.63 6.70
C ARG A 76 0.51 -15.35 6.03
N PRO A 77 1.82 -15.19 5.80
CA PRO A 77 2.33 -14.11 4.98
C PRO A 77 1.68 -14.09 3.59
N LEU A 78 1.49 -12.92 3.01
CA LEU A 78 0.83 -12.74 1.72
C LEU A 78 1.70 -11.95 0.75
N VAL A 79 1.91 -12.49 -0.44
CA VAL A 79 2.51 -11.76 -1.57
C VAL A 79 1.40 -11.24 -2.47
N VAL A 80 1.25 -9.92 -2.55
CA VAL A 80 0.38 -9.25 -3.52
C VAL A 80 1.22 -8.88 -4.73
N TYR A 81 0.90 -9.45 -5.90
CA TYR A 81 1.71 -9.29 -7.10
C TYR A 81 0.88 -8.90 -8.33
N GLY A 82 1.53 -8.35 -9.33
CA GLY A 82 0.91 -7.91 -10.58
C GLY A 82 1.73 -6.82 -11.25
N ASP A 83 1.16 -6.19 -12.27
CA ASP A 83 1.80 -5.11 -13.00
C ASP A 83 2.26 -3.95 -12.06
N PRO A 84 3.26 -3.17 -12.46
CA PRO A 84 3.65 -1.96 -11.73
C PRO A 84 2.46 -1.01 -11.51
N GLY A 85 2.47 -0.26 -10.41
CA GLY A 85 1.44 0.72 -10.08
C GLY A 85 0.94 0.64 -8.64
N PRO A 86 0.10 1.61 -8.23
CA PRO A 86 -0.32 1.84 -6.84
C PRO A 86 -1.34 0.83 -6.32
N ALA A 87 -2.00 0.06 -7.19
CA ALA A 87 -3.09 -0.84 -6.80
C ALA A 87 -2.68 -1.90 -5.76
N LYS A 88 -1.47 -2.44 -5.86
CA LYS A 88 -0.98 -3.48 -4.93
C LYS A 88 -0.77 -2.97 -3.50
N PRO A 89 -0.05 -1.85 -3.25
CA PRO A 89 0.02 -1.27 -1.92
C PRO A 89 -1.34 -0.89 -1.34
N GLN A 90 -2.25 -0.39 -2.17
CA GLN A 90 -3.61 -0.04 -1.74
C GLN A 90 -4.42 -1.27 -1.34
N MET A 91 -4.27 -2.39 -2.07
CA MET A 91 -4.87 -3.68 -1.68
C MET A 91 -4.38 -4.13 -0.29
N VAL A 92 -3.08 -4.03 -0.02
CA VAL A 92 -2.52 -4.34 1.31
C VAL A 92 -3.10 -3.44 2.38
N GLN A 93 -3.21 -2.13 2.11
CA GLN A 93 -3.79 -1.17 3.06
C GLN A 93 -5.26 -1.49 3.35
N MET A 94 -6.04 -1.89 2.34
CA MET A 94 -7.42 -2.34 2.52
C MET A 94 -7.49 -3.62 3.37
N LEU A 95 -6.64 -4.62 3.08
CA LEU A 95 -6.56 -5.86 3.87
C LEU A 95 -6.15 -5.59 5.31
N TYR A 96 -5.26 -4.64 5.55
CA TYR A 96 -4.91 -4.18 6.89
C TYR A 96 -6.11 -3.53 7.59
N ALA A 97 -6.76 -2.55 6.94
CA ALA A 97 -7.85 -1.77 7.52
C ALA A 97 -9.09 -2.61 7.89
N LYS A 98 -9.33 -3.71 7.15
CA LYS A 98 -10.41 -4.69 7.39
C LYS A 98 -9.95 -5.89 8.22
N GLY A 99 -8.66 -6.03 8.45
CA GLY A 99 -8.06 -7.18 9.15
C GLY A 99 -8.10 -7.08 10.67
N PRO A 100 -7.74 -8.16 11.37
CA PRO A 100 -7.79 -8.23 12.83
C PRO A 100 -6.82 -7.28 13.53
N LEU A 101 -5.73 -6.87 12.88
CA LEU A 101 -4.72 -5.96 13.42
C LEU A 101 -4.92 -4.50 12.98
N SER A 102 -6.13 -4.12 12.55
CA SER A 102 -6.43 -2.76 12.07
C SER A 102 -6.30 -1.66 13.13
N ASN A 103 -6.31 -2.01 14.42
CA ASN A 103 -6.09 -1.09 15.53
C ASN A 103 -4.61 -0.93 15.92
N ALA A 104 -3.74 -1.77 15.36
CA ALA A 104 -2.30 -1.70 15.53
C ALA A 104 -1.65 -0.98 14.32
N PRO A 105 -0.39 -0.53 14.41
CA PRO A 105 0.23 0.20 13.30
C PRO A 105 0.46 -0.67 12.06
N LEU A 106 0.27 -0.06 10.89
CA LEU A 106 0.81 -0.54 9.61
C LEU A 106 2.19 0.08 9.41
N ILE A 107 3.20 -0.76 9.32
CA ILE A 107 4.58 -0.35 9.10
C ILE A 107 4.96 -0.68 7.66
N LYS A 108 5.20 0.36 6.88
CA LYS A 108 5.57 0.27 5.47
C LYS A 108 7.09 0.29 5.37
N ILE A 109 7.66 -0.69 4.72
CA ILE A 109 9.11 -0.84 4.51
C ILE A 109 9.35 -0.89 3.00
N ASP A 110 9.93 0.17 2.47
CA ASP A 110 10.33 0.25 1.07
C ASP A 110 11.82 -0.11 0.95
N CYS A 111 12.09 -1.32 0.49
CA CYS A 111 13.43 -1.86 0.41
C CYS A 111 14.32 -1.10 -0.60
N ALA A 112 13.75 -0.45 -1.61
CA ALA A 112 14.53 0.39 -2.54
C ALA A 112 15.03 1.68 -1.90
N MET A 113 14.38 2.14 -0.84
CA MET A 113 14.77 3.35 -0.09
C MET A 113 15.58 3.05 1.17
N LEU A 114 15.80 1.78 1.51
CA LEU A 114 16.56 1.38 2.71
C LEU A 114 18.06 1.69 2.54
N MET A 115 18.43 2.94 2.78
CA MET A 115 19.84 3.32 2.92
C MET A 115 20.42 2.79 4.24
N HIS A 116 21.74 2.89 4.40
CA HIS A 116 22.46 2.36 5.58
C HIS A 116 21.81 2.69 6.95
N PRO A 117 21.33 3.92 7.24
CA PRO A 117 20.67 4.19 8.52
C PRO A 117 19.34 3.44 8.69
N GLY A 118 18.54 3.32 7.62
CA GLY A 118 17.28 2.56 7.63
C GLY A 118 17.53 1.06 7.78
N TRP A 119 18.51 0.53 7.04
CA TRP A 119 18.93 -0.86 7.16
C TRP A 119 19.39 -1.20 8.57
N LYS A 120 20.28 -0.39 9.14
CA LYS A 120 20.76 -0.55 10.51
C LYS A 120 19.62 -0.49 11.54
N TYR A 121 18.65 0.41 11.34
CA TYR A 121 17.48 0.47 12.21
C TYR A 121 16.64 -0.80 12.10
N LEU A 122 16.42 -1.29 10.88
CA LEU A 122 15.62 -2.50 10.64
C LEU A 122 16.29 -3.76 11.21
N MET A 123 17.61 -3.90 11.08
CA MET A 123 18.33 -5.14 11.38
C MET A 123 18.94 -5.19 12.77
N ALA A 124 19.39 -4.08 13.32
CA ALA A 124 20.21 -4.04 14.53
C ALA A 124 19.61 -3.24 15.70
N SER A 125 18.45 -2.60 15.51
CA SER A 125 17.82 -1.82 16.57
C SER A 125 16.91 -2.70 17.42
N ASP A 126 16.96 -2.53 18.74
CA ASP A 126 15.99 -3.07 19.70
C ASP A 126 14.56 -2.53 19.49
N ARG A 127 14.43 -1.45 18.72
CA ARG A 127 13.15 -0.86 18.30
C ARG A 127 12.77 -1.23 16.87
N SER A 128 13.43 -2.23 16.30
CA SER A 128 13.11 -2.71 14.95
C SER A 128 11.67 -3.20 14.86
N PRO A 129 10.93 -2.85 13.80
CA PRO A 129 9.62 -3.41 13.56
C PRO A 129 9.61 -4.94 13.43
N LEU A 130 10.73 -5.56 13.09
CA LEU A 130 10.86 -7.02 13.03
C LEU A 130 10.82 -7.67 14.42
N MET A 131 11.19 -6.92 15.47
CA MET A 131 11.14 -7.37 16.87
C MET A 131 9.78 -7.12 17.54
N GLY A 132 8.93 -6.27 16.94
CA GLY A 132 7.62 -5.95 17.47
C GLY A 132 6.63 -7.11 17.39
N ASP A 133 5.53 -6.98 18.14
CA ASP A 133 4.43 -7.94 18.18
C ASP A 133 3.11 -7.26 17.83
N GLY A 134 2.23 -7.99 17.15
CA GLY A 134 0.86 -7.58 16.89
C GLY A 134 0.71 -6.39 15.94
N CYS A 135 1.65 -6.19 15.03
CA CYS A 135 1.56 -5.16 13.98
C CYS A 135 1.44 -5.78 12.58
N THR A 136 1.19 -4.93 11.61
CA THR A 136 1.20 -5.31 10.19
C THR A 136 2.43 -4.71 9.51
N LEU A 137 3.24 -5.55 8.87
CA LEU A 137 4.42 -5.15 8.10
C LEU A 137 4.12 -5.29 6.61
N MET A 138 4.30 -4.22 5.85
CA MET A 138 4.22 -4.22 4.40
C MET A 138 5.59 -3.93 3.82
N MET A 139 6.18 -4.90 3.12
CA MET A 139 7.48 -4.79 2.47
C MET A 139 7.29 -4.68 0.96
N SER A 140 7.83 -3.64 0.37
CA SER A 140 7.84 -3.40 -1.08
C SER A 140 9.26 -3.34 -1.61
N HIS A 141 9.42 -3.58 -2.91
CA HIS A 141 10.70 -3.53 -3.62
C HIS A 141 11.79 -4.43 -3.01
N VAL A 142 11.40 -5.62 -2.56
CA VAL A 142 12.37 -6.63 -2.03
C VAL A 142 13.40 -7.02 -3.08
N GLU A 143 13.04 -6.90 -4.37
CA GLU A 143 13.95 -7.08 -5.51
C GLU A 143 15.12 -6.09 -5.55
N ALA A 144 15.03 -4.97 -4.85
CA ALA A 144 16.11 -3.96 -4.78
C ALA A 144 17.21 -4.32 -3.77
N LEU A 145 16.98 -5.32 -2.92
CA LEU A 145 17.98 -5.82 -1.98
C LEU A 145 19.04 -6.65 -2.71
N THR A 146 20.31 -6.56 -2.26
CA THR A 146 21.32 -7.53 -2.68
C THR A 146 21.01 -8.92 -2.12
N ASP A 147 21.61 -9.96 -2.67
CA ASP A 147 21.42 -11.34 -2.20
C ASP A 147 21.84 -11.50 -0.73
N GLU A 148 22.89 -10.77 -0.30
CA GLU A 148 23.35 -10.76 1.09
C GLU A 148 22.32 -10.09 2.00
N GLN A 149 21.82 -8.91 1.63
CA GLN A 149 20.80 -8.18 2.38
C GLN A 149 19.50 -8.99 2.45
N PHE A 150 19.09 -9.59 1.34
CA PHE A 150 17.90 -10.45 1.33
C PHE A 150 18.08 -11.64 2.28
N SER A 151 19.24 -12.31 2.25
CA SER A 151 19.53 -13.46 3.11
C SER A 151 19.59 -13.08 4.59
N GLU A 152 20.14 -11.90 4.91
CA GLU A 152 20.17 -11.35 6.27
C GLU A 152 18.75 -11.03 6.77
N LEU A 153 17.95 -10.32 5.98
CA LEU A 153 16.56 -9.98 6.29
C LEU A 153 15.72 -11.26 6.52
N PHE A 154 15.83 -12.21 5.61
CA PHE A 154 15.11 -13.46 5.68
C PHE A 154 15.49 -14.26 6.94
N SER A 155 16.79 -14.41 7.19
CA SER A 155 17.29 -15.12 8.38
C SER A 155 16.82 -14.44 9.67
N THR A 156 16.74 -13.11 9.69
CA THR A 156 16.24 -12.35 10.84
C THR A 156 14.74 -12.57 11.05
N ILE A 157 13.94 -12.53 9.98
CA ILE A 157 12.49 -12.83 10.04
C ILE A 157 12.27 -14.23 10.66
N MET A 158 13.04 -15.22 10.20
CA MET A 158 12.92 -16.60 10.70
C MET A 158 13.39 -16.73 12.15
N ALA A 159 14.55 -16.17 12.50
CA ALA A 159 15.12 -16.24 13.83
C ALA A 159 14.25 -15.56 14.91
N LEU A 160 13.59 -14.47 14.53
CA LEU A 160 12.69 -13.71 15.40
C LEU A 160 11.24 -14.23 15.36
N HIS A 161 10.93 -15.22 14.53
CA HIS A 161 9.55 -15.68 14.30
C HIS A 161 8.59 -14.52 13.96
N THR A 162 9.06 -13.52 13.22
CA THR A 162 8.31 -12.30 12.91
C THR A 162 6.97 -12.60 12.22
N GLN A 163 6.94 -13.61 11.35
CA GLN A 163 5.75 -14.06 10.62
C GLN A 163 4.66 -14.69 11.50
N GLU A 164 5.02 -15.15 12.70
CA GLU A 164 4.07 -15.74 13.65
C GLU A 164 3.47 -14.69 14.58
N ARG A 165 4.24 -13.61 14.85
CA ARG A 165 3.89 -12.54 15.78
C ARG A 165 3.21 -11.36 15.10
N ASN A 166 3.46 -11.17 13.81
CA ASN A 166 3.00 -10.05 13.01
C ASN A 166 2.36 -10.53 11.71
N ARG A 167 1.54 -9.69 11.12
CA ARG A 167 1.02 -9.93 9.79
C ARG A 167 1.97 -9.38 8.74
N LEU A 168 2.47 -10.26 7.85
CA LEU A 168 3.43 -9.89 6.82
C LEU A 168 2.77 -9.81 5.44
N PHE A 169 2.97 -8.70 4.76
CA PHE A 169 2.61 -8.48 3.37
C PHE A 169 3.83 -8.12 2.55
N PHE A 170 3.95 -8.73 1.38
CA PHE A 170 4.97 -8.39 0.39
C PHE A 170 4.29 -7.87 -0.88
N VAL A 171 4.79 -6.76 -1.41
CA VAL A 171 4.29 -6.15 -2.64
C VAL A 171 5.30 -6.39 -3.74
N ALA A 172 4.95 -7.23 -4.71
CA ALA A 172 5.79 -7.63 -5.82
C ALA A 172 5.29 -7.06 -7.15
N SER A 173 6.18 -6.48 -7.95
CA SER A 173 5.86 -6.15 -9.33
C SER A 173 6.35 -7.26 -10.25
N SER A 174 5.49 -7.70 -11.18
CA SER A 174 5.91 -8.60 -12.25
C SER A 174 6.80 -7.86 -13.25
N SER A 175 7.80 -8.56 -13.77
CA SER A 175 8.58 -8.04 -14.90
C SER A 175 7.72 -7.98 -16.17
N SER A 176 8.22 -7.31 -17.21
CA SER A 176 7.58 -7.30 -18.53
C SER A 176 7.36 -8.68 -19.14
N SER A 177 8.12 -9.68 -18.69
CA SER A 177 7.93 -11.11 -19.06
C SER A 177 6.89 -11.84 -18.20
N GLY A 178 6.25 -11.16 -17.25
CA GLY A 178 5.28 -11.76 -16.33
C GLY A 178 5.91 -12.61 -15.21
N THR A 179 7.24 -12.68 -15.12
CA THR A 179 7.95 -13.47 -14.11
C THR A 179 8.15 -12.67 -12.83
N MET A 180 8.09 -13.36 -11.71
CA MET A 180 8.38 -12.81 -10.40
C MET A 180 9.89 -12.86 -10.12
N HIS A 181 10.43 -11.82 -9.46
CA HIS A 181 11.82 -11.81 -9.06
C HIS A 181 12.16 -12.98 -8.11
N PRO A 182 13.38 -13.60 -8.21
CA PRO A 182 13.75 -14.77 -7.41
C PRO A 182 13.59 -14.57 -5.89
N HIS A 183 13.82 -13.37 -5.36
CA HIS A 183 13.63 -13.08 -3.93
C HIS A 183 12.20 -13.36 -3.47
N TYR A 184 11.19 -12.96 -4.26
CA TYR A 184 9.79 -13.25 -3.92
C TYR A 184 9.45 -14.73 -4.05
N ALA A 185 10.00 -15.42 -5.06
CA ALA A 185 9.81 -16.86 -5.17
C ALA A 185 10.35 -17.59 -3.93
N ARG A 186 11.54 -17.19 -3.46
CA ARG A 186 12.10 -17.72 -2.20
C ARG A 186 11.24 -17.42 -0.98
N LEU A 187 10.68 -16.19 -0.87
CA LEU A 187 9.76 -15.85 0.23
C LEU A 187 8.50 -16.72 0.20
N VAL A 188 7.91 -16.93 -0.99
CA VAL A 188 6.72 -17.78 -1.14
C VAL A 188 7.00 -19.18 -0.66
N ASP A 189 8.09 -19.78 -1.10
CA ASP A 189 8.42 -21.16 -0.78
C ASP A 189 8.78 -21.34 0.70
N MET A 190 9.63 -20.48 1.23
CA MET A 190 10.20 -20.65 2.57
C MET A 190 9.28 -20.16 3.71
N LEU A 191 8.49 -19.11 3.48
CA LEU A 191 7.50 -18.63 4.44
C LEU A 191 6.10 -19.20 4.21
N ASN A 192 5.95 -20.08 3.21
CA ASN A 192 4.65 -20.63 2.82
C ASN A 192 3.60 -19.52 2.60
N CYS A 193 3.99 -18.48 1.84
CA CYS A 193 3.13 -17.34 1.60
C CYS A 193 1.89 -17.72 0.80
N LEU A 194 0.79 -17.03 1.08
CA LEU A 194 -0.33 -16.94 0.15
C LEU A 194 0.04 -15.99 -1.00
N MET A 195 -0.62 -16.16 -2.15
CA MET A 195 -0.39 -15.31 -3.31
C MET A 195 -1.70 -14.69 -3.77
N LEU A 196 -1.71 -13.36 -3.94
CA LEU A 196 -2.84 -12.60 -4.47
C LEU A 196 -2.40 -11.87 -5.74
N GLN A 197 -2.91 -12.30 -6.88
CA GLN A 197 -2.67 -11.62 -8.15
C GLN A 197 -3.62 -10.44 -8.32
N MET A 198 -3.05 -9.26 -8.58
CA MET A 198 -3.82 -8.08 -8.96
C MET A 198 -4.04 -8.08 -10.47
N PRO A 199 -5.29 -8.14 -10.94
CA PRO A 199 -5.56 -8.09 -12.36
C PRO A 199 -5.19 -6.71 -12.94
N PRO A 200 -4.58 -6.65 -14.13
CA PRO A 200 -4.31 -5.37 -14.79
C PRO A 200 -5.58 -4.73 -15.32
N LEU A 201 -5.59 -3.39 -15.43
CA LEU A 201 -6.76 -2.62 -15.90
C LEU A 201 -7.22 -3.07 -17.29
N ARG A 202 -6.29 -3.44 -18.18
CA ARG A 202 -6.58 -3.94 -19.53
C ARG A 202 -7.41 -5.23 -19.59
N SER A 203 -7.50 -5.97 -18.48
CA SER A 203 -8.31 -7.20 -18.42
C SER A 203 -9.78 -6.94 -18.06
N HIS A 204 -10.13 -5.70 -17.68
CA HIS A 204 -11.49 -5.31 -17.29
C HIS A 204 -11.85 -3.87 -17.71
N LEU A 205 -11.58 -3.55 -18.98
CA LEU A 205 -11.83 -2.23 -19.55
C LEU A 205 -13.31 -1.80 -19.48
N GLN A 206 -14.23 -2.75 -19.41
CA GLN A 206 -15.66 -2.49 -19.21
C GLN A 206 -15.98 -1.77 -17.88
N ASP A 207 -15.07 -1.81 -16.91
CA ASP A 207 -15.25 -1.14 -15.61
C ASP A 207 -14.82 0.34 -15.65
N ILE A 208 -14.13 0.78 -16.71
CA ILE A 208 -13.58 2.14 -16.84
C ILE A 208 -14.63 3.23 -16.62
N PRO A 209 -15.86 3.17 -17.20
CA PRO A 209 -16.83 4.23 -16.97
C PRO A 209 -17.20 4.40 -15.49
N ARG A 210 -17.31 3.30 -14.76
CA ARG A 210 -17.62 3.32 -13.32
C ARG A 210 -16.43 3.82 -12.49
N LEU A 211 -15.23 3.34 -12.82
CA LEU A 211 -13.98 3.76 -12.18
C LEU A 211 -13.72 5.25 -12.38
N SER A 212 -13.91 5.73 -13.60
CA SER A 212 -13.77 7.15 -13.93
C SER A 212 -14.74 8.00 -13.13
N GLY A 213 -16.01 7.61 -13.04
CA GLY A 213 -17.02 8.34 -12.27
C GLY A 213 -16.65 8.48 -10.78
N LEU A 214 -16.17 7.40 -10.17
CA LEU A 214 -15.69 7.41 -8.77
C LEU A 214 -14.48 8.32 -8.58
N TYR A 215 -13.51 8.20 -9.48
CA TYR A 215 -12.29 8.99 -9.38
C TYR A 215 -12.54 10.47 -9.60
N ILE A 216 -13.35 10.83 -10.61
CA ILE A 216 -13.80 12.20 -10.87
C ILE A 216 -14.50 12.78 -9.64
N SER A 217 -15.39 12.01 -8.99
CA SER A 217 -16.05 12.44 -7.76
C SER A 217 -15.04 12.77 -6.65
N THR A 218 -14.01 11.95 -6.49
CA THR A 218 -12.93 12.19 -5.52
C THR A 218 -12.12 13.44 -5.88
N LEU A 219 -11.78 13.62 -7.17
CA LEU A 219 -11.06 14.80 -7.65
C LEU A 219 -11.86 16.08 -7.48
N ASN A 220 -13.17 16.04 -7.73
CA ASN A 220 -14.05 17.19 -7.53
C ASN A 220 -14.00 17.66 -6.07
N MET A 221 -14.06 16.74 -5.11
CA MET A 221 -13.96 17.08 -3.69
C MET A 221 -12.59 17.68 -3.32
N ARG A 222 -11.50 17.12 -3.87
CA ARG A 222 -10.14 17.59 -3.57
C ARG A 222 -9.82 18.95 -4.20
N ASN A 223 -10.31 19.21 -5.41
CA ASN A 223 -9.91 20.35 -6.24
C ASN A 223 -11.00 21.40 -6.42
N ALA A 224 -12.12 21.30 -5.67
CA ALA A 224 -13.30 22.16 -5.82
C ALA A 224 -13.78 22.28 -7.29
N ARG A 225 -13.84 21.14 -7.99
CA ARG A 225 -14.33 21.01 -9.36
C ARG A 225 -15.75 20.46 -9.36
N ALA A 226 -16.42 20.58 -10.53
CA ALA A 226 -17.81 20.12 -10.72
C ALA A 226 -17.96 19.34 -12.04
N VAL A 227 -16.96 18.54 -12.40
CA VAL A 227 -17.02 17.67 -13.57
C VAL A 227 -17.97 16.51 -13.27
N ILE A 228 -18.95 16.28 -14.14
CA ILE A 228 -19.96 15.23 -13.96
C ILE A 228 -19.45 13.89 -14.52
N GLY A 229 -18.72 13.92 -15.65
CA GLY A 229 -18.23 12.73 -16.32
C GLY A 229 -17.74 13.01 -17.73
N PHE A 230 -17.85 12.02 -18.58
CA PHE A 230 -17.44 12.06 -19.97
C PHE A 230 -18.64 12.16 -20.92
N GLU A 231 -18.44 12.77 -22.08
CA GLU A 231 -19.31 12.57 -23.21
C GLU A 231 -19.32 11.10 -23.67
N PRO A 232 -20.39 10.58 -24.30
CA PRO A 232 -20.48 9.17 -24.71
C PRO A 232 -19.27 8.69 -25.54
N GLU A 233 -18.86 9.47 -26.55
CA GLU A 233 -17.72 9.16 -27.41
C GLU A 233 -16.38 9.22 -26.65
N ALA A 234 -16.25 10.10 -25.66
CA ALA A 234 -15.09 10.19 -24.79
C ALA A 234 -14.95 8.94 -23.89
N ASN A 235 -16.06 8.43 -23.36
CA ASN A 235 -16.08 7.16 -22.62
C ASN A 235 -15.62 5.99 -23.48
N LEU A 236 -16.03 5.93 -24.75
CA LEU A 236 -15.57 4.89 -25.69
C LEU A 236 -14.05 4.95 -25.87
N CYS A 237 -13.49 6.15 -26.10
CA CYS A 237 -12.04 6.32 -26.23
C CYS A 237 -11.29 5.82 -24.99
N MET A 238 -11.79 6.11 -23.78
CA MET A 238 -11.18 5.64 -22.52
C MET A 238 -11.25 4.11 -22.39
N THR A 239 -12.36 3.50 -22.83
CA THR A 239 -12.58 2.04 -22.73
C THR A 239 -11.79 1.26 -23.79
N GLU A 240 -11.55 1.85 -24.96
CA GLU A 240 -10.78 1.23 -26.05
C GLU A 240 -9.26 1.37 -25.86
N TYR A 241 -8.80 2.27 -25.02
CA TYR A 241 -7.37 2.46 -24.77
C TYR A 241 -6.79 1.30 -23.96
N SER A 242 -5.57 0.88 -24.28
CA SER A 242 -4.95 -0.35 -23.73
C SER A 242 -4.38 -0.21 -22.31
N TRP A 243 -4.21 1.02 -21.83
CA TRP A 243 -3.68 1.35 -20.50
C TRP A 243 -2.36 0.64 -20.18
N PRO A 244 -1.30 0.83 -20.97
CA PRO A 244 -0.03 0.15 -20.75
C PRO A 244 0.60 0.48 -19.38
N GLY A 245 0.40 1.70 -18.88
CA GLY A 245 0.80 2.12 -17.52
C GLY A 245 -0.21 1.78 -16.44
N ASN A 246 -1.23 0.94 -16.75
CA ASN A 246 -2.18 0.41 -15.80
C ASN A 246 -2.93 1.52 -15.00
N TYR A 247 -3.22 1.27 -13.73
CA TYR A 247 -3.95 2.21 -12.86
C TYR A 247 -3.21 3.51 -12.60
N ASP A 248 -1.88 3.51 -12.62
CA ASP A 248 -1.08 4.72 -12.44
C ASP A 248 -1.29 5.70 -13.59
N GLN A 249 -1.21 5.19 -14.82
CA GLN A 249 -1.51 5.96 -16.01
C GLN A 249 -2.97 6.44 -16.03
N PHE A 250 -3.90 5.57 -15.67
CA PHE A 250 -5.33 5.88 -15.61
C PHE A 250 -5.62 7.04 -14.65
N CYS A 251 -5.08 6.99 -13.43
CA CYS A 251 -5.26 8.07 -12.45
C CYS A 251 -4.64 9.39 -12.93
N ARG A 252 -3.41 9.34 -13.46
CA ARG A 252 -2.72 10.52 -13.99
C ARG A 252 -3.49 11.17 -15.14
N VAL A 253 -3.99 10.38 -16.07
CA VAL A 253 -4.82 10.89 -17.19
C VAL A 253 -6.09 11.56 -16.66
N LEU A 254 -6.76 10.98 -15.68
CA LEU A 254 -7.96 11.57 -15.07
C LEU A 254 -7.65 12.85 -14.31
N ASP A 255 -6.53 12.92 -13.60
CA ASP A 255 -6.07 14.13 -12.91
C ASP A 255 -5.93 15.29 -13.91
N GLU A 256 -5.24 15.06 -15.04
CA GLU A 256 -5.04 16.05 -16.10
C GLU A 256 -6.37 16.45 -16.77
N LEU A 257 -7.21 15.47 -17.11
CA LEU A 257 -8.50 15.74 -17.74
C LEU A 257 -9.42 16.58 -16.87
N VAL A 258 -9.54 16.26 -15.59
CA VAL A 258 -10.38 17.03 -14.65
C VAL A 258 -9.80 18.40 -14.37
N LEU A 259 -8.47 18.52 -14.28
CA LEU A 259 -7.80 19.79 -14.04
C LEU A 259 -8.05 20.81 -15.19
N HIS A 260 -7.98 20.33 -16.43
CA HIS A 260 -8.11 21.18 -17.62
C HIS A 260 -9.55 21.35 -18.14
N THR A 261 -10.50 20.55 -17.66
CA THR A 261 -11.90 20.66 -18.09
C THR A 261 -12.61 21.81 -17.37
N THR A 262 -13.25 22.69 -18.16
CA THR A 262 -14.05 23.82 -17.66
C THR A 262 -15.56 23.62 -17.84
N THR A 263 -15.96 22.56 -18.53
CA THR A 263 -17.35 22.15 -18.79
C THR A 263 -17.79 21.03 -17.84
N PRO A 264 -19.11 20.80 -17.69
CA PRO A 264 -19.57 19.68 -16.86
C PRO A 264 -19.16 18.28 -17.38
N TYR A 265 -18.96 18.15 -18.70
CA TYR A 265 -18.54 16.90 -19.32
C TYR A 265 -17.21 17.06 -20.05
N ILE A 266 -16.35 16.05 -19.92
CA ILE A 266 -15.07 15.96 -20.63
C ILE A 266 -15.35 15.54 -22.07
N SER A 267 -14.89 16.35 -23.03
CA SER A 267 -15.13 16.11 -24.46
C SER A 267 -14.23 15.03 -25.03
N VAL A 268 -14.67 14.43 -26.13
CA VAL A 268 -13.89 13.42 -26.87
C VAL A 268 -12.56 13.96 -27.37
N GLU A 269 -12.50 15.22 -27.78
CA GLU A 269 -11.28 15.87 -28.29
C GLU A 269 -10.24 15.99 -27.16
N THR A 270 -10.67 16.44 -25.98
CA THR A 270 -9.80 16.55 -24.79
C THR A 270 -9.21 15.19 -24.41
N VAL A 271 -10.03 14.13 -24.42
CA VAL A 271 -9.57 12.77 -24.13
C VAL A 271 -8.57 12.28 -25.18
N ARG A 272 -8.88 12.44 -26.48
CA ARG A 272 -7.98 12.00 -27.55
C ARG A 272 -6.64 12.70 -27.51
N ASP A 273 -6.63 13.99 -27.22
CA ASP A 273 -5.40 14.76 -27.15
C ASP A 273 -4.56 14.37 -25.93
N GLN A 274 -5.19 14.05 -24.80
CA GLN A 274 -4.49 13.57 -23.63
C GLN A 274 -3.92 12.15 -23.86
N LEU A 275 -4.70 11.24 -24.41
CA LEU A 275 -4.24 9.86 -24.69
C LEU A 275 -3.13 9.76 -25.75
N LYS A 276 -3.01 10.75 -26.65
CA LYS A 276 -1.88 10.82 -27.61
C LYS A 276 -0.56 11.23 -26.96
N ARG A 277 -0.60 11.90 -25.81
CA ARG A 277 0.58 12.35 -25.07
C ARG A 277 1.17 11.27 -24.16
N GLU A 278 0.39 10.23 -23.94
CA GLU A 278 0.69 9.10 -23.06
C GLU A 278 1.40 7.96 -23.79
#